data_9c2c2e72728d705cbcc25a00982ec9e4
#
_entry.id   9c2c2e72728d705cbcc25a00982ec9e4
#
_cell.length_a   1.000
_cell.length_b   1.000
_cell.length_c   1.000
_cell.angle_alpha   90.00
_cell.angle_beta   90.00
_cell.angle_gamma   90.00
#
_symmetry.space_group_name_H-M   'P 1'
#
loop_
_entity.id
_entity.type
_entity.pdbx_description
1 polymer ?
#
loop_
_entity_poly.entity_id
_entity_poly.type
_entity_poly.pdbx_seq_one_letter_code
_entity_poly.pdbx_strand_id
1 'polypeptide(L)'
;MTTTDIQDYVPENEWPSVATMLDGFGNQTLPASAALTGTTLQIPHEGEHTATFTFHDAHSLTWTAADGDKNQGDDNQGAARYKAIEARPGIFIIDFVRGEDRHAENVTIVLDRNTGAVTTAISSFIVEGDKTRCTTRFSHGNVEGAAALHSRSGGLVGKRIYYRYSDVETYEHIYLNAGTFTWHCLRGGEAGLADTDRCLTFDVGDGLFLFFWTEKVMTVEAVLLVDLREQRSIGRMFGWDEPAAEPVILPFNSRLTVLNTTEYPQDHQKH
;
A
#
# COMPACT_ATOMS: atom_id res chain seq x y z
N MET A 1 27.12 -26.66 -32.41
CA MET A 1 25.91 -25.82 -32.21
C MET A 1 25.64 -25.80 -30.73
N THR A 2 25.79 -24.68 -30.09
CA THR A 2 25.37 -24.49 -28.70
C THR A 2 23.86 -24.20 -28.70
N THR A 3 23.07 -25.10 -28.15
CA THR A 3 21.65 -24.88 -27.92
C THR A 3 21.56 -23.99 -26.69
N THR A 4 20.95 -22.84 -26.79
CA THR A 4 20.60 -22.01 -25.63
C THR A 4 19.19 -22.39 -25.25
N ASP A 5 19.02 -23.11 -24.16
CA ASP A 5 17.70 -23.33 -23.59
C ASP A 5 17.28 -22.01 -22.93
N ILE A 6 16.18 -21.41 -23.41
CA ILE A 6 15.56 -20.27 -22.82
C ILE A 6 14.38 -20.79 -22.00
N GLN A 7 14.40 -20.56 -20.68
CA GLN A 7 13.24 -20.80 -19.85
C GLN A 7 12.28 -19.63 -20.04
N ASP A 8 11.12 -19.91 -20.61
CA ASP A 8 10.15 -18.87 -20.99
C ASP A 8 9.44 -18.25 -19.79
N TYR A 9 9.47 -18.91 -18.62
CA TYR A 9 8.87 -18.41 -17.39
C TYR A 9 9.53 -19.07 -16.17
N VAL A 10 9.41 -18.40 -15.02
CA VAL A 10 9.79 -18.97 -13.72
C VAL A 10 8.53 -19.59 -13.09
N PRO A 11 8.52 -20.91 -12.77
CA PRO A 11 7.39 -21.56 -12.13
C PRO A 11 7.04 -20.90 -10.80
N GLU A 12 5.74 -20.84 -10.47
CA GLU A 12 5.24 -20.19 -9.23
C GLU A 12 5.94 -20.71 -7.96
N ASN A 13 6.26 -21.99 -7.90
CA ASN A 13 6.96 -22.62 -6.78
C ASN A 13 8.45 -22.27 -6.67
N GLU A 14 9.01 -21.59 -7.65
CA GLU A 14 10.39 -21.09 -7.66
C GLU A 14 10.48 -19.59 -7.30
N TRP A 15 9.33 -18.94 -7.14
CA TRP A 15 9.29 -17.56 -6.66
C TRP A 15 9.64 -17.52 -5.17
N PRO A 16 10.33 -16.44 -4.71
CA PRO A 16 10.64 -16.31 -3.30
C PRO A 16 9.36 -16.21 -2.46
N SER A 17 9.42 -16.65 -1.21
CA SER A 17 8.31 -16.44 -0.28
C SER A 17 8.23 -14.98 0.14
N VAL A 18 7.05 -14.53 0.58
CA VAL A 18 6.85 -13.16 1.08
C VAL A 18 7.82 -12.84 2.21
N ALA A 19 8.10 -13.79 3.09
CA ALA A 19 9.03 -13.60 4.22
C ALA A 19 10.48 -13.35 3.77
N THR A 20 10.91 -13.90 2.62
CA THR A 20 12.28 -13.67 2.12
C THR A 20 12.51 -12.24 1.61
N MET A 21 11.44 -11.50 1.33
CA MET A 21 11.50 -10.11 0.89
C MET A 21 11.73 -9.11 2.05
N LEU A 22 11.86 -9.59 3.30
CA LEU A 22 12.00 -8.73 4.49
C LEU A 22 13.26 -7.86 4.48
N ASP A 23 14.36 -8.35 3.92
CA ASP A 23 15.64 -7.67 3.97
C ASP A 23 15.75 -6.52 2.96
N GLY A 24 16.00 -5.32 3.46
CA GLY A 24 16.33 -4.15 2.64
C GLY A 24 15.16 -3.22 2.29
N PHE A 25 13.92 -3.68 2.27
CA PHE A 25 12.77 -2.84 1.92
C PHE A 25 12.42 -1.77 2.97
N GLY A 26 12.90 -1.93 4.19
CA GLY A 26 12.77 -0.95 5.28
C GLY A 26 13.87 0.10 5.36
N ASN A 27 14.96 -0.02 4.58
CA ASN A 27 16.17 0.81 4.75
C ASN A 27 15.93 2.30 4.48
N GLN A 28 14.92 2.65 3.69
CA GLN A 28 14.55 4.04 3.40
C GLN A 28 13.36 4.54 4.26
N THR A 29 13.02 3.81 5.34
CA THR A 29 11.92 4.18 6.21
C THR A 29 12.20 5.49 6.94
N LEU A 30 11.25 6.42 6.87
CA LEU A 30 11.29 7.65 7.65
C LEU A 30 11.01 7.37 9.13
N PRO A 31 11.47 8.27 10.03
CA PRO A 31 11.16 8.18 11.44
C PRO A 31 9.64 8.18 11.68
N ALA A 32 9.19 7.44 12.70
CA ALA A 32 7.82 7.53 13.16
C ALA A 32 7.53 8.92 13.71
N SER A 33 6.36 9.45 13.40
CA SER A 33 5.89 10.75 13.87
C SER A 33 5.04 10.60 15.13
N ALA A 34 5.31 11.41 16.14
CA ALA A 34 4.49 11.54 17.34
C ALA A 34 3.43 12.64 17.23
N ALA A 35 3.28 13.28 16.08
CA ALA A 35 2.40 14.44 15.88
C ALA A 35 0.91 14.15 16.06
N LEU A 36 0.52 12.87 16.12
CA LEU A 36 -0.87 12.45 16.38
C LEU A 36 -1.14 12.15 17.86
N THR A 37 -0.11 12.11 18.70
CA THR A 37 -0.25 11.80 20.13
C THR A 37 -1.28 12.71 20.83
N GLY A 38 -2.19 12.11 21.58
CA GLY A 38 -3.25 12.82 22.31
C GLY A 38 -4.39 13.32 21.42
N THR A 39 -4.40 12.98 20.13
CA THR A 39 -5.48 13.36 19.22
C THR A 39 -6.52 12.26 19.05
N THR A 40 -7.75 12.66 18.72
CA THR A 40 -8.82 11.74 18.29
C THR A 40 -9.28 12.18 16.90
N LEU A 41 -9.28 11.23 15.98
CA LEU A 41 -9.82 11.41 14.63
C LEU A 41 -11.18 10.74 14.54
N GLN A 42 -12.20 11.49 14.20
CA GLN A 42 -13.51 10.99 13.78
C GLN A 42 -13.60 11.13 12.27
N ILE A 43 -13.76 10.02 11.58
CA ILE A 43 -13.72 9.96 10.13
C ILE A 43 -15.07 9.44 9.65
N PRO A 44 -15.98 10.34 9.25
CA PRO A 44 -17.16 9.95 8.49
C PRO A 44 -16.73 9.47 7.11
N HIS A 45 -17.05 8.24 6.79
CA HIS A 45 -16.82 7.68 5.46
C HIS A 45 -18.09 7.78 4.61
N GLU A 46 -17.95 7.72 3.30
CA GLU A 46 -19.06 7.57 2.39
C GLU A 46 -19.91 6.36 2.81
N GLY A 47 -21.25 6.53 2.90
CA GLY A 47 -22.17 5.46 3.33
C GLY A 47 -22.58 5.51 4.81
N GLU A 48 -22.50 6.67 5.47
CA GLU A 48 -22.97 6.94 6.85
C GLU A 48 -22.21 6.21 7.99
N HIS A 49 -21.02 5.72 7.73
CA HIS A 49 -20.19 5.06 8.74
C HIS A 49 -19.16 6.02 9.29
N THR A 50 -18.96 6.02 10.59
CA THR A 50 -17.93 6.83 11.27
C THR A 50 -16.95 5.90 11.98
N ALA A 51 -15.67 5.97 11.62
CA ALA A 51 -14.60 5.35 12.38
C ALA A 51 -13.95 6.37 13.33
N THR A 52 -13.61 5.96 14.52
CA THR A 52 -12.91 6.81 15.51
C THR A 52 -11.58 6.17 15.89
N PHE A 53 -10.52 6.97 15.86
CA PHE A 53 -9.17 6.55 16.24
C PHE A 53 -8.64 7.52 17.29
N THR A 54 -8.30 7.02 18.49
CA THR A 54 -7.70 7.81 19.57
C THR A 54 -6.26 7.39 19.75
N PHE A 55 -5.33 8.31 19.51
CA PHE A 55 -3.88 8.09 19.59
C PHE A 55 -3.39 8.47 20.99
N HIS A 56 -3.06 7.49 21.83
CA HIS A 56 -2.67 7.69 23.22
C HIS A 56 -1.23 8.17 23.38
N ASP A 57 -0.34 7.61 22.57
CA ASP A 57 1.07 7.97 22.51
C ASP A 57 1.59 7.83 21.06
N ALA A 58 2.90 7.77 20.85
CA ALA A 58 3.51 7.65 19.53
C ALA A 58 3.35 6.24 18.88
N HIS A 59 2.81 5.27 19.60
CA HIS A 59 2.80 3.86 19.19
C HIS A 59 1.51 3.11 19.51
N SER A 60 0.60 3.68 20.32
CA SER A 60 -0.63 3.01 20.74
C SER A 60 -1.86 3.83 20.39
N LEU A 61 -2.87 3.18 19.88
CA LEU A 61 -4.17 3.75 19.59
C LEU A 61 -5.29 2.81 20.06
N THR A 62 -6.47 3.40 20.27
CA THR A 62 -7.73 2.66 20.30
C THR A 62 -8.57 3.07 19.10
N TRP A 63 -9.36 2.15 18.61
CA TRP A 63 -10.23 2.36 17.44
C TRP A 63 -11.64 1.85 17.71
N THR A 64 -12.62 2.51 17.10
CA THR A 64 -13.99 2.00 16.95
C THR A 64 -14.36 2.08 15.49
N ALA A 65 -14.88 0.99 14.93
CA ALA A 65 -15.50 0.99 13.62
C ALA A 65 -16.97 1.30 13.77
N ALA A 66 -17.57 1.95 12.78
CA ALA A 66 -19.00 2.18 12.75
C ALA A 66 -19.76 0.89 12.42
N ASP A 67 -21.03 0.86 12.84
CA ASP A 67 -22.00 -0.23 12.64
C ASP A 67 -22.30 -0.53 11.16
N GLY A 68 -21.39 -1.07 10.42
CA GLY A 68 -21.58 -1.41 9.00
C GLY A 68 -20.74 -2.59 8.53
N ASP A 69 -19.72 -2.95 9.27
CA ASP A 69 -18.82 -4.04 8.91
C ASP A 69 -19.28 -5.36 9.54
N LYS A 70 -20.38 -5.90 9.03
CA LYS A 70 -21.01 -7.15 9.54
C LYS A 70 -20.21 -8.43 9.28
N ASN A 71 -18.98 -8.31 8.75
CA ASN A 71 -18.13 -9.47 8.46
C ASN A 71 -17.15 -9.82 9.59
N GLN A 72 -17.08 -9.02 10.64
CA GLN A 72 -16.34 -9.36 11.85
C GLN A 72 -17.29 -9.56 13.02
N GLY A 73 -17.03 -10.57 13.84
CA GLY A 73 -17.75 -10.81 15.08
C GLY A 73 -17.80 -9.57 15.97
N ASP A 74 -18.41 -9.67 17.14
CA ASP A 74 -18.81 -8.61 18.10
C ASP A 74 -17.79 -7.49 18.43
N ASP A 75 -16.59 -7.44 17.80
CA ASP A 75 -15.51 -6.53 18.12
C ASP A 75 -15.45 -5.33 17.16
N ASN A 76 -16.42 -4.41 17.29
CA ASN A 76 -16.39 -3.12 16.61
C ASN A 76 -15.40 -2.11 17.23
N GLN A 77 -14.55 -2.53 18.17
CA GLN A 77 -13.57 -1.68 18.83
C GLN A 77 -12.35 -2.48 19.29
N GLY A 78 -11.23 -1.81 19.46
CA GLY A 78 -10.02 -2.46 19.93
C GLY A 78 -8.87 -1.48 20.20
N ALA A 79 -7.75 -2.06 20.63
CA ALA A 79 -6.49 -1.35 20.76
C ALA A 79 -5.44 -1.99 19.83
N ALA A 80 -4.55 -1.18 19.32
CA ALA A 80 -3.47 -1.64 18.45
C ALA A 80 -2.19 -0.82 18.65
N ARG A 81 -1.07 -1.43 18.30
CA ARG A 81 0.16 -0.68 18.06
C ARG A 81 0.13 -0.15 16.65
N TYR A 82 0.47 1.12 16.49
CA TYR A 82 0.49 1.76 15.18
C TYR A 82 1.85 2.38 14.87
N LYS A 83 2.06 2.67 13.60
CA LYS A 83 3.14 3.51 13.10
C LYS A 83 2.55 4.61 12.24
N ALA A 84 2.86 5.85 12.54
CA ALA A 84 2.55 6.99 11.67
C ALA A 84 3.84 7.54 11.09
N ILE A 85 3.84 7.84 9.80
CA ILE A 85 4.92 8.56 9.12
C ILE A 85 4.31 9.84 8.54
N GLU A 86 4.92 10.98 8.83
CA GLU A 86 4.58 12.23 8.18
C GLU A 86 5.34 12.31 6.85
N ALA A 87 4.63 12.03 5.76
CA ALA A 87 5.20 12.01 4.42
C ALA A 87 5.56 13.41 3.92
N ARG A 88 4.70 14.38 4.20
CA ARG A 88 4.89 15.82 4.00
C ARG A 88 4.24 16.55 5.17
N PRO A 89 4.57 17.84 5.43
CA PRO A 89 3.93 18.58 6.52
C PRO A 89 2.41 18.46 6.51
N GLY A 90 1.85 17.87 7.56
CA GLY A 90 0.42 17.64 7.72
C GLY A 90 -0.16 16.44 6.96
N ILE A 91 0.63 15.69 6.19
CA ILE A 91 0.16 14.52 5.44
C ILE A 91 0.80 13.26 6.04
N PHE A 92 -0.03 12.34 6.52
CA PHE A 92 0.37 11.14 7.25
C PHE A 92 -0.06 9.88 6.53
N ILE A 93 0.79 8.85 6.59
CA ILE A 93 0.41 7.46 6.41
C ILE A 93 0.51 6.76 7.76
N ILE A 94 -0.56 6.09 8.17
CA ILE A 94 -0.73 5.48 9.49
C ILE A 94 -1.09 4.03 9.27
N ASP A 95 -0.31 3.11 9.86
CA ASP A 95 -0.51 1.68 9.71
C ASP A 95 -0.63 0.99 11.05
N PHE A 96 -1.56 0.04 11.15
CA PHE A 96 -1.65 -0.90 12.25
C PHE A 96 -2.32 -2.21 11.82
N VAL A 97 -2.05 -3.28 12.56
CA VAL A 97 -2.69 -4.58 12.36
C VAL A 97 -3.67 -4.83 13.50
N ARG A 98 -4.83 -5.38 13.18
CA ARG A 98 -5.82 -5.88 14.11
C ARG A 98 -6.19 -7.33 13.75
N GLY A 99 -6.64 -8.11 14.73
CA GLY A 99 -6.86 -9.54 14.55
C GLY A 99 -5.55 -10.34 14.48
N GLU A 100 -5.67 -11.64 14.37
CA GLU A 100 -4.56 -12.59 14.36
C GLU A 100 -4.75 -13.63 13.27
N ASP A 101 -3.69 -14.29 12.87
CA ASP A 101 -3.68 -15.37 11.88
C ASP A 101 -4.39 -14.95 10.57
N ARG A 102 -5.26 -15.81 10.03
CA ARG A 102 -6.04 -15.55 8.81
C ARG A 102 -7.14 -14.50 8.99
N HIS A 103 -7.38 -14.07 10.22
CA HIS A 103 -8.31 -12.99 10.57
C HIS A 103 -7.58 -11.65 10.76
N ALA A 104 -6.26 -11.63 10.57
CA ALA A 104 -5.49 -10.39 10.62
C ALA A 104 -5.96 -9.44 9.52
N GLU A 105 -6.12 -8.18 9.88
CA GLU A 105 -6.36 -7.08 8.97
C GLU A 105 -5.30 -6.01 9.15
N ASN A 106 -4.74 -5.54 8.06
CA ASN A 106 -3.93 -4.34 8.09
C ASN A 106 -4.78 -3.13 7.71
N VAL A 107 -4.78 -2.14 8.58
CA VAL A 107 -5.47 -0.86 8.37
C VAL A 107 -4.42 0.19 8.06
N THR A 108 -4.50 0.76 6.84
CA THR A 108 -3.69 1.90 6.42
C THR A 108 -4.57 3.13 6.27
N ILE A 109 -4.24 4.22 6.95
CA ILE A 109 -4.95 5.50 6.85
C ILE A 109 -4.00 6.52 6.22
N VAL A 110 -4.42 7.13 5.12
CA VAL A 110 -3.78 8.33 4.57
C VAL A 110 -4.61 9.53 4.97
N LEU A 111 -4.03 10.38 5.80
CA LEU A 111 -4.65 11.58 6.35
C LEU A 111 -3.94 12.82 5.83
N ASP A 112 -4.64 13.70 5.15
CA ASP A 112 -4.19 15.06 4.86
C ASP A 112 -4.88 16.05 5.82
N ARG A 113 -4.16 16.50 6.84
CA ARG A 113 -4.66 17.50 7.81
C ARG A 113 -4.83 18.89 7.21
N ASN A 114 -4.21 19.17 6.07
CA ASN A 114 -4.31 20.48 5.42
C ASN A 114 -5.65 20.66 4.73
N THR A 115 -6.19 19.59 4.15
CA THR A 115 -7.49 19.57 3.44
C THR A 115 -8.59 18.87 4.23
N GLY A 116 -8.21 18.03 5.20
CA GLY A 116 -9.10 17.16 5.94
C GLY A 116 -9.46 15.86 5.21
N ALA A 117 -8.91 15.60 4.04
CA ALA A 117 -9.19 14.39 3.28
C ALA A 117 -8.57 13.16 3.93
N VAL A 118 -9.29 12.05 3.92
CA VAL A 118 -8.84 10.76 4.47
C VAL A 118 -9.20 9.62 3.52
N THR A 119 -8.25 8.72 3.31
CA THR A 119 -8.51 7.42 2.69
C THR A 119 -8.07 6.33 3.66
N THR A 120 -8.96 5.37 3.91
CA THR A 120 -8.66 4.17 4.68
C THR A 120 -8.65 2.97 3.74
N ALA A 121 -7.54 2.21 3.77
CA ALA A 121 -7.43 0.91 3.13
C ALA A 121 -7.43 -0.17 4.21
N ILE A 122 -8.30 -1.16 4.10
CA ILE A 122 -8.35 -2.32 4.99
C ILE A 122 -8.06 -3.56 4.17
N SER A 123 -6.92 -4.15 4.42
CA SER A 123 -6.44 -5.35 3.75
C SER A 123 -6.64 -6.56 4.65
N SER A 124 -7.19 -7.63 4.12
CA SER A 124 -7.53 -8.86 4.81
C SER A 124 -7.27 -10.07 3.93
N PHE A 125 -7.44 -11.26 4.48
CA PHE A 125 -7.27 -12.50 3.76
C PHE A 125 -8.63 -13.15 3.46
N ILE A 126 -8.72 -13.76 2.28
CA ILE A 126 -9.80 -14.65 1.89
C ILE A 126 -9.20 -16.01 1.49
N VAL A 127 -9.95 -17.07 1.70
CA VAL A 127 -9.55 -18.42 1.29
C VAL A 127 -10.35 -18.81 0.05
N GLU A 128 -9.64 -19.06 -1.04
CA GLU A 128 -10.20 -19.54 -2.30
C GLU A 128 -9.63 -20.91 -2.63
N GLY A 129 -10.40 -21.96 -2.37
CA GLY A 129 -9.93 -23.35 -2.50
C GLY A 129 -8.88 -23.67 -1.44
N ASP A 130 -7.67 -23.98 -1.88
CA ASP A 130 -6.48 -24.25 -1.06
C ASP A 130 -5.55 -23.04 -0.91
N LYS A 131 -5.85 -21.93 -1.56
CA LYS A 131 -5.01 -20.72 -1.56
C LYS A 131 -5.58 -19.63 -0.65
N THR A 132 -4.69 -18.96 0.06
CA THR A 132 -4.97 -17.69 0.72
C THR A 132 -4.74 -16.56 -0.28
N ARG A 133 -5.62 -15.55 -0.29
CA ARG A 133 -5.53 -14.37 -1.15
C ARG A 133 -5.69 -13.11 -0.32
N CYS A 134 -5.00 -12.03 -0.72
CA CYS A 134 -5.24 -10.70 -0.17
C CYS A 134 -6.46 -10.05 -0.84
N THR A 135 -7.24 -9.33 -0.06
CA THR A 135 -8.29 -8.43 -0.53
C THR A 135 -8.19 -7.10 0.21
N THR A 136 -8.41 -5.98 -0.50
CA THR A 136 -8.33 -4.65 0.10
C THR A 136 -9.56 -3.84 -0.23
N ARG A 137 -10.17 -3.29 0.81
CA ARG A 137 -11.29 -2.35 0.70
C ARG A 137 -10.80 -0.94 0.92
N PHE A 138 -11.27 -0.01 0.10
CA PHE A 138 -11.02 1.42 0.27
C PHE A 138 -12.29 2.11 0.70
N SER A 139 -12.15 3.00 1.68
CA SER A 139 -13.18 3.99 2.00
C SER A 139 -12.57 5.38 2.04
N HIS A 140 -13.32 6.33 1.50
CA HIS A 140 -12.93 7.72 1.43
C HIS A 140 -13.81 8.52 2.38
N GLY A 141 -13.22 9.47 3.05
CA GLY A 141 -13.90 10.31 4.01
C GLY A 141 -13.14 11.61 4.26
N ASN A 142 -13.56 12.31 5.27
CA ASN A 142 -12.89 13.53 5.69
C ASN A 142 -12.97 13.66 7.22
N VAL A 143 -12.09 14.47 7.81
CA VAL A 143 -12.26 14.89 9.17
C VAL A 143 -13.43 15.87 9.28
N GLU A 144 -14.10 15.91 10.45
CA GLU A 144 -15.29 16.73 10.66
C GLU A 144 -15.11 18.18 10.17
N GLY A 145 -16.07 18.65 9.40
CA GLY A 145 -16.10 20.01 8.84
C GLY A 145 -15.33 20.20 7.53
N ALA A 146 -14.61 19.19 7.03
CA ALA A 146 -13.94 19.23 5.75
C ALA A 146 -14.83 18.72 4.62
N ALA A 147 -14.54 19.11 3.38
CA ALA A 147 -15.28 18.67 2.18
C ALA A 147 -14.39 17.96 1.15
N ALA A 148 -13.07 17.92 1.39
CA ALA A 148 -12.12 17.33 0.45
C ALA A 148 -12.10 15.81 0.57
N LEU A 149 -11.94 15.12 -0.57
CA LEU A 149 -11.72 13.68 -0.67
C LEU A 149 -10.54 13.41 -1.60
N HIS A 150 -9.81 12.34 -1.35
CA HIS A 150 -8.81 11.84 -2.29
C HIS A 150 -9.52 11.20 -3.48
N SER A 151 -9.30 11.73 -4.68
CA SER A 151 -9.96 11.26 -5.90
C SER A 151 -9.09 10.26 -6.67
N ARG A 152 -9.74 9.44 -7.50
CA ARG A 152 -9.03 8.57 -8.45
C ARG A 152 -8.12 9.40 -9.36
N SER A 153 -6.91 8.88 -9.62
CA SER A 153 -5.89 9.60 -10.37
C SER A 153 -5.28 8.77 -11.48
N GLY A 154 -4.98 9.41 -12.61
CA GLY A 154 -4.11 8.91 -13.66
C GLY A 154 -2.70 9.53 -13.63
N GLY A 155 -2.34 10.25 -12.57
CA GLY A 155 -1.09 11.03 -12.52
C GLY A 155 0.21 10.22 -12.63
N LEU A 156 0.17 8.92 -12.41
CA LEU A 156 1.29 8.01 -12.64
C LEU A 156 1.31 7.40 -14.06
N VAL A 157 0.20 7.41 -14.78
CA VAL A 157 0.08 6.76 -16.10
C VAL A 157 1.14 7.28 -17.08
N GLY A 158 1.76 6.37 -17.82
CA GLY A 158 2.83 6.65 -18.76
C GLY A 158 4.21 6.80 -18.13
N LYS A 159 4.33 6.89 -16.80
CA LYS A 159 5.63 7.00 -16.13
C LYS A 159 6.30 5.64 -16.03
N ARG A 160 7.63 5.65 -16.19
CA ARG A 160 8.54 4.58 -15.81
C ARG A 160 9.40 5.11 -14.68
N ILE A 161 9.30 4.48 -13.52
CA ILE A 161 9.93 4.96 -12.29
C ILE A 161 10.85 3.87 -11.73
N TYR A 162 12.10 4.25 -11.44
CA TYR A 162 13.07 3.42 -10.73
C TYR A 162 12.90 3.60 -9.24
N TYR A 163 12.84 2.50 -8.50
CA TYR A 163 12.71 2.42 -7.05
C TYR A 163 13.96 1.75 -6.45
N ARG A 164 14.62 2.45 -5.56
CA ARG A 164 15.76 1.93 -4.79
C ARG A 164 15.36 1.78 -3.34
N TYR A 165 15.12 0.56 -2.91
CA TYR A 165 14.77 0.23 -1.53
C TYR A 165 16.01 0.16 -0.64
N SER A 166 17.10 -0.42 -1.16
CA SER A 166 18.38 -0.55 -0.48
C SER A 166 19.54 -0.55 -1.48
N ASP A 167 20.74 -0.90 -1.01
CA ASP A 167 21.89 -1.09 -1.89
C ASP A 167 21.82 -2.38 -2.72
N VAL A 168 20.94 -3.31 -2.33
CA VAL A 168 20.76 -4.60 -3.01
C VAL A 168 19.41 -4.77 -3.68
N GLU A 169 18.36 -4.07 -3.24
CA GLU A 169 17.00 -4.20 -3.75
C GLU A 169 16.61 -3.00 -4.60
N THR A 170 16.41 -3.23 -5.91
CA THR A 170 16.01 -2.19 -6.86
C THR A 170 15.01 -2.72 -7.88
N TYR A 171 13.97 -1.94 -8.11
CA TYR A 171 12.88 -2.27 -9.02
C TYR A 171 12.58 -1.11 -9.96
N GLU A 172 11.88 -1.39 -11.06
CA GLU A 172 11.20 -0.37 -11.84
C GLU A 172 9.71 -0.67 -11.95
N HIS A 173 8.91 0.38 -11.95
CA HIS A 173 7.48 0.30 -12.25
C HIS A 173 7.18 1.05 -13.53
N ILE A 174 6.36 0.44 -14.38
CA ILE A 174 5.87 1.00 -15.64
C ILE A 174 4.35 1.09 -15.53
N TYR A 175 3.82 2.30 -15.40
CA TYR A 175 2.40 2.55 -15.21
C TYR A 175 1.68 2.61 -16.54
N LEU A 176 1.00 1.52 -16.92
CA LEU A 176 0.41 1.33 -18.24
C LEU A 176 -0.91 2.09 -18.40
N ASN A 177 -1.77 2.05 -17.39
CA ASN A 177 -3.04 2.76 -17.32
C ASN A 177 -3.49 2.95 -15.87
N ALA A 178 -4.68 3.51 -15.64
CA ALA A 178 -5.19 3.79 -14.29
C ALA A 178 -5.52 2.54 -13.44
N GLY A 179 -5.45 1.34 -14.01
CA GLY A 179 -5.77 0.08 -13.33
C GLY A 179 -4.73 -1.02 -13.50
N THR A 180 -3.59 -0.74 -14.16
CA THR A 180 -2.60 -1.77 -14.49
C THR A 180 -1.20 -1.17 -14.57
N PHE A 181 -0.25 -1.82 -13.93
CA PHE A 181 1.17 -1.50 -14.01
C PHE A 181 1.99 -2.78 -14.16
N THR A 182 3.23 -2.64 -14.59
CA THR A 182 4.22 -3.71 -14.61
C THR A 182 5.35 -3.35 -13.66
N TRP A 183 5.74 -4.29 -12.81
CA TRP A 183 6.97 -4.18 -12.04
C TRP A 183 8.04 -5.12 -12.62
N HIS A 184 9.30 -4.77 -12.41
CA HIS A 184 10.46 -5.54 -12.82
C HIS A 184 11.56 -5.39 -11.76
N CYS A 185 12.01 -6.51 -11.21
CA CYS A 185 13.15 -6.52 -10.29
C CYS A 185 14.45 -6.42 -11.07
N LEU A 186 15.14 -5.30 -10.93
CA LEU A 186 16.42 -5.06 -11.60
C LEU A 186 17.58 -5.68 -10.84
N ARG A 187 17.46 -5.75 -9.52
CA ARG A 187 18.46 -6.32 -8.62
C ARG A 187 17.82 -6.67 -7.28
N GLY A 188 18.19 -7.82 -6.71
CA GLY A 188 17.69 -8.30 -5.43
C GLY A 188 17.28 -9.75 -5.45
N GLY A 189 16.46 -10.13 -4.50
CA GLY A 189 15.98 -11.50 -4.33
C GLY A 189 15.18 -12.03 -5.51
N GLU A 190 14.53 -11.14 -6.27
CA GLU A 190 13.69 -11.44 -7.43
C GLU A 190 14.34 -11.00 -8.75
N ALA A 191 15.67 -10.82 -8.78
CA ALA A 191 16.37 -10.26 -9.94
C ALA A 191 16.01 -10.97 -11.26
N GLY A 192 15.49 -10.19 -12.21
CA GLY A 192 15.03 -10.68 -13.52
C GLY A 192 13.55 -11.06 -13.57
N LEU A 193 12.84 -11.16 -12.42
CA LEU A 193 11.39 -11.36 -12.42
C LEU A 193 10.66 -10.06 -12.76
N ALA A 194 9.52 -10.20 -13.40
CA ALA A 194 8.60 -9.12 -13.74
C ALA A 194 7.17 -9.66 -13.82
N ASP A 195 6.21 -8.86 -13.40
CA ASP A 195 4.80 -9.18 -13.63
C ASP A 195 3.98 -7.92 -13.89
N THR A 196 2.76 -8.12 -14.35
CA THR A 196 1.78 -7.07 -14.63
C THR A 196 0.55 -7.26 -13.76
N ASP A 197 0.33 -6.33 -12.85
CA ASP A 197 -0.68 -6.42 -11.82
C ASP A 197 -1.75 -5.33 -11.89
N ARG A 198 -2.86 -5.58 -11.20
CA ARG A 198 -3.93 -4.60 -11.03
C ARG A 198 -3.52 -3.58 -9.98
N CYS A 199 -3.82 -2.31 -10.24
CA CYS A 199 -3.49 -1.22 -9.35
C CYS A 199 -4.61 -0.19 -9.23
N LEU A 200 -4.50 0.64 -8.19
CA LEU A 200 -5.32 1.83 -7.98
C LEU A 200 -4.40 2.99 -7.62
N THR A 201 -4.76 4.18 -8.09
CA THR A 201 -4.05 5.42 -7.74
C THR A 201 -5.07 6.49 -7.34
N PHE A 202 -4.75 7.24 -6.26
CA PHE A 202 -5.56 8.36 -5.79
C PHE A 202 -4.66 9.60 -5.61
N ASP A 203 -5.17 10.78 -5.94
CA ASP A 203 -4.50 12.04 -5.65
C ASP A 203 -4.60 12.34 -4.16
N VAL A 204 -3.45 12.58 -3.52
CA VAL A 204 -3.33 13.05 -2.14
C VAL A 204 -2.87 14.50 -2.10
N GLY A 205 -2.12 14.93 -3.11
CA GLY A 205 -1.63 16.30 -3.23
C GLY A 205 -0.77 16.47 -4.47
N ASP A 206 -0.22 17.66 -4.67
CA ASP A 206 0.60 17.97 -5.84
C ASP A 206 1.80 17.03 -5.97
N GLY A 207 1.73 16.11 -6.97
CA GLY A 207 2.72 15.07 -7.20
C GLY A 207 2.87 14.05 -6.08
N LEU A 208 1.84 13.89 -5.23
CA LEU A 208 1.77 12.89 -4.18
C LEU A 208 0.55 12.01 -4.41
N PHE A 209 0.78 10.71 -4.55
CA PHE A 209 -0.23 9.72 -4.90
C PHE A 209 -0.29 8.61 -3.86
N LEU A 210 -1.48 8.22 -3.45
CA LEU A 210 -1.70 6.91 -2.83
C LEU A 210 -1.76 5.88 -3.94
N PHE A 211 -0.85 4.90 -3.89
CA PHE A 211 -0.74 3.83 -4.86
C PHE A 211 -0.95 2.48 -4.19
N PHE A 212 -1.75 1.65 -4.80
CA PHE A 212 -2.08 0.30 -4.35
C PHE A 212 -1.94 -0.70 -5.49
N TRP A 213 -1.45 -1.89 -5.17
CA TRP A 213 -1.56 -3.07 -6.03
C TRP A 213 -1.69 -4.36 -5.21
N THR A 214 -2.10 -5.41 -5.89
CA THR A 214 -2.12 -6.78 -5.38
C THR A 214 -1.47 -7.69 -6.39
N GLU A 215 -0.63 -8.60 -5.93
CA GLU A 215 0.09 -9.53 -6.79
C GLU A 215 -0.73 -10.80 -7.08
N LYS A 216 -0.49 -11.39 -8.26
CA LYS A 216 -1.17 -12.62 -8.69
C LYS A 216 -0.46 -13.86 -8.21
N VAL A 217 0.86 -13.84 -8.13
CA VAL A 217 1.70 -14.99 -7.81
C VAL A 217 1.84 -15.13 -6.32
N MET A 218 2.27 -14.08 -5.65
CA MET A 218 2.39 -14.05 -4.19
C MET A 218 1.10 -13.56 -3.53
N THR A 219 0.81 -14.07 -2.33
CA THR A 219 -0.28 -13.56 -1.51
C THR A 219 0.18 -12.31 -0.79
N VAL A 220 0.29 -11.20 -1.53
CA VAL A 220 0.74 -9.92 -1.02
C VAL A 220 0.02 -8.77 -1.72
N GLU A 221 -0.17 -7.69 -0.98
CA GLU A 221 -0.62 -6.41 -1.50
C GLU A 221 0.24 -5.28 -0.94
N ALA A 222 0.26 -4.14 -1.60
CA ALA A 222 0.99 -2.97 -1.15
C ALA A 222 0.14 -1.71 -1.19
N VAL A 223 0.26 -0.92 -0.14
CA VAL A 223 -0.31 0.42 -0.03
C VAL A 223 0.81 1.39 0.31
N LEU A 224 1.04 2.37 -0.55
CA LEU A 224 2.09 3.34 -0.34
C LEU A 224 1.77 4.71 -0.91
N LEU A 225 2.42 5.73 -0.37
CA LEU A 225 2.50 7.05 -0.95
C LEU A 225 3.69 7.11 -1.91
N VAL A 226 3.43 7.49 -3.16
CA VAL A 226 4.44 7.79 -4.18
C VAL A 226 4.58 9.31 -4.27
N ASP A 227 5.70 9.83 -3.82
CA ASP A 227 6.01 11.25 -3.78
C ASP A 227 7.00 11.61 -4.88
N LEU A 228 6.51 12.17 -5.98
CA LEU A 228 7.34 12.57 -7.12
C LEU A 228 8.19 13.80 -6.83
N ARG A 229 7.77 14.67 -5.89
CA ARG A 229 8.53 15.88 -5.53
C ARG A 229 9.70 15.55 -4.61
N GLU A 230 9.44 14.76 -3.57
CA GLU A 230 10.46 14.34 -2.61
C GLU A 230 11.26 13.13 -3.10
N GLN A 231 10.90 12.59 -4.28
CA GLN A 231 11.54 11.45 -4.94
C GLN A 231 11.66 10.23 -4.02
N ARG A 232 10.55 9.83 -3.40
CA ARG A 232 10.49 8.68 -2.49
C ARG A 232 9.12 8.00 -2.51
N SER A 233 9.07 6.75 -2.07
CA SER A 233 7.84 6.08 -1.68
C SER A 233 7.86 5.72 -0.20
N ILE A 234 6.69 5.71 0.43
CA ILE A 234 6.50 5.41 1.84
C ILE A 234 5.26 4.55 1.99
N GLY A 235 5.40 3.37 2.56
CA GLY A 235 4.27 2.49 2.79
C GLY A 235 4.71 1.12 3.29
N ARG A 236 3.88 0.14 3.00
CA ARG A 236 4.07 -1.23 3.45
C ARG A 236 3.52 -2.23 2.44
N MET A 237 3.99 -3.46 2.52
CA MET A 237 3.32 -4.65 1.98
C MET A 237 2.67 -5.42 3.13
N PHE A 238 1.53 -6.04 2.85
CA PHE A 238 0.85 -6.97 3.76
C PHE A 238 0.53 -8.24 2.99
N GLY A 239 0.85 -9.39 3.57
CA GLY A 239 0.71 -10.65 2.89
C GLY A 239 0.61 -11.84 3.82
N TRP A 240 0.46 -13.00 3.22
CA TRP A 240 0.41 -14.30 3.89
C TRP A 240 1.62 -15.12 3.47
N ASP A 241 2.43 -15.54 4.44
CA ASP A 241 3.52 -16.47 4.20
C ASP A 241 3.01 -17.90 4.33
N GLU A 242 2.77 -18.56 3.20
CA GLU A 242 2.23 -19.93 3.19
C GLU A 242 3.11 -20.93 3.94
N PRO A 243 4.47 -20.93 3.81
CA PRO A 243 5.33 -21.84 4.55
C PRO A 243 5.23 -21.70 6.07
N ALA A 244 5.16 -20.47 6.59
CA ALA A 244 5.06 -20.20 8.02
C ALA A 244 3.60 -20.22 8.51
N ALA A 245 2.63 -20.14 7.60
CA ALA A 245 1.22 -20.02 7.87
C ALA A 245 0.87 -18.82 8.78
N GLU A 246 1.48 -17.65 8.47
CA GLU A 246 1.30 -16.45 9.27
C GLU A 246 1.18 -15.19 8.39
N PRO A 247 0.50 -14.13 8.90
CA PRO A 247 0.48 -12.84 8.23
C PRO A 247 1.85 -12.18 8.32
N VAL A 248 2.24 -11.48 7.25
CA VAL A 248 3.49 -10.73 7.16
C VAL A 248 3.20 -9.28 6.82
N ILE A 249 3.83 -8.37 7.54
CA ILE A 249 3.82 -6.93 7.23
C ILE A 249 5.24 -6.43 7.08
N LEU A 250 5.51 -5.80 5.94
CA LEU A 250 6.83 -5.32 5.55
C LEU A 250 6.80 -3.80 5.37
N PRO A 251 7.74 -3.04 5.96
CA PRO A 251 7.96 -1.67 5.51
C PRO A 251 8.44 -1.69 4.05
N PHE A 252 7.80 -0.88 3.20
CA PHE A 252 8.08 -0.84 1.76
C PHE A 252 8.36 0.60 1.34
N ASN A 253 9.61 1.04 1.52
CA ASN A 253 10.02 2.43 1.37
C ASN A 253 11.23 2.54 0.47
N SER A 254 11.23 3.52 -0.43
CA SER A 254 12.29 3.70 -1.42
C SER A 254 12.66 5.17 -1.64
N ARG A 255 13.83 5.36 -2.25
CA ARG A 255 14.11 6.51 -3.10
C ARG A 255 13.65 6.18 -4.52
N LEU A 256 13.12 7.17 -5.22
CA LEU A 256 12.66 6.97 -6.58
C LEU A 256 13.26 7.98 -7.57
N THR A 257 13.28 7.58 -8.84
CA THR A 257 13.66 8.44 -9.95
C THR A 257 12.72 8.19 -11.12
N VAL A 258 12.06 9.22 -11.64
CA VAL A 258 11.29 9.10 -12.88
C VAL A 258 12.28 8.96 -14.04
N LEU A 259 12.30 7.81 -14.68
CA LEU A 259 13.22 7.52 -15.80
C LEU A 259 12.75 8.17 -17.09
N ASN A 260 11.46 8.05 -17.37
CA ASN A 260 10.80 8.70 -18.51
C ASN A 260 9.30 8.79 -18.29
N THR A 261 8.64 9.52 -19.19
CA THR A 261 7.17 9.58 -19.27
C THR A 261 6.79 9.38 -20.74
N THR A 262 5.91 8.41 -20.97
CA THR A 262 5.29 8.15 -22.28
C THR A 262 4.02 8.98 -22.37
N GLU A 263 3.91 9.80 -23.40
CA GLU A 263 2.68 10.53 -23.70
C GLU A 263 1.84 9.68 -24.68
N TYR A 264 0.66 9.29 -24.27
CA TYR A 264 -0.28 8.60 -25.14
C TYR A 264 -1.06 9.59 -25.98
N PRO A 265 -1.41 9.26 -27.23
CA PRO A 265 -2.33 10.06 -28.05
C PRO A 265 -3.63 10.37 -27.29
N GLN A 266 -4.21 11.58 -27.52
CA GLN A 266 -5.38 12.04 -26.77
C GLN A 266 -6.63 11.15 -26.90
N ASP A 267 -6.73 10.38 -27.96
CA ASP A 267 -7.79 9.37 -28.17
C ASP A 267 -7.66 8.15 -27.27
N HIS A 268 -6.46 7.87 -26.70
CA HIS A 268 -6.22 6.79 -25.74
C HIS A 268 -6.61 7.13 -24.29
N GLN A 269 -6.82 8.39 -23.99
CA GLN A 269 -7.12 8.85 -22.61
C GLN A 269 -8.60 8.73 -22.22
N LYS A 270 -9.46 8.21 -23.09
CA LYS A 270 -10.92 8.19 -22.91
C LYS A 270 -11.50 6.90 -22.34
N HIS A 271 -10.68 6.00 -21.80
CA HIS A 271 -11.16 4.73 -21.24
C HIS A 271 -10.64 4.45 -19.85
#